data_fec9fe8e385d0ff61f4d76b3dc02f674
#
_entry.id   fec9fe8e385d0ff61f4d76b3dc02f674
#
_cell.length_a   1.000
_cell.length_b   1.000
_cell.length_c   1.000
_cell.angle_alpha   90.00
_cell.angle_beta   90.00
_cell.angle_gamma   90.00
#
_symmetry.space_group_name_H-M   'P 1'
#
loop_
_entity.id
_entity.type
_entity.pdbx_description
1 polymer ?
#
loop_
_entity_poly.entity_id
_entity_poly.type
_entity_poly.pdbx_seq_one_letter_code
_entity_poly.pdbx_strand_id
1 'polypeptide(L)'
;MTKLKTSVISGQEEDAEKAAREILDIGIDPMEVLEKHLFPAMKSVGEKFETGEYFLTDLMSAADAMKAASRILTSRIKEASGREMTRTKTGRVLIGTVSGDIHDIGKNIVSLLLEVNGFEIHDLGKDVDSMKFIERSSEIDADIMALSALMTTTKPAQKEVMDLLNEMGTREKFVVMVGGAPTSKEWAEQIGADGWAETAEQAVRVAQELIH
;
A
#
# COMPACT_ATOMS: atom_id res chain seq x y z
N MET A 1 7.99 -7.02 20.52
CA MET A 1 8.27 -5.90 19.58
C MET A 1 9.74 -5.80 19.20
N THR A 2 10.67 -5.63 20.13
CA THR A 2 12.12 -5.52 19.84
C THR A 2 12.63 -6.70 18.99
N LYS A 3 12.26 -7.94 19.38
CA LYS A 3 12.67 -9.16 18.65
C LYS A 3 12.23 -9.13 17.18
N LEU A 4 10.96 -8.83 16.90
CA LEU A 4 10.44 -8.74 15.53
C LEU A 4 11.18 -7.69 14.69
N LYS A 5 11.35 -6.46 15.25
CA LYS A 5 12.11 -5.40 14.59
C LYS A 5 13.55 -5.84 14.27
N THR A 6 14.23 -6.44 15.24
CA THR A 6 15.62 -6.92 15.06
C THR A 6 15.68 -8.01 13.99
N SER A 7 14.76 -8.99 14.03
CA SER A 7 14.75 -10.09 13.04
C SER A 7 14.55 -9.57 11.61
N VAL A 8 13.68 -8.56 11.42
CA VAL A 8 13.50 -7.94 10.10
C VAL A 8 14.75 -7.19 9.66
N ILE A 9 15.33 -6.34 10.54
CA ILE A 9 16.55 -5.57 10.20
C ILE A 9 17.72 -6.51 9.85
N SER A 10 17.84 -7.64 10.56
CA SER A 10 18.93 -8.61 10.33
C SER A 10 18.59 -9.69 9.28
N GLY A 11 17.44 -9.58 8.60
CA GLY A 11 17.04 -10.48 7.52
C GLY A 11 16.74 -11.91 7.96
N GLN A 12 16.32 -12.12 9.21
CA GLN A 12 16.04 -13.46 9.78
C GLN A 12 14.55 -13.80 9.61
N GLU A 13 14.20 -14.39 8.47
CA GLU A 13 12.82 -14.67 8.06
C GLU A 13 12.06 -15.54 9.07
N GLU A 14 12.63 -16.70 9.49
CA GLU A 14 11.98 -17.61 10.42
C GLU A 14 11.74 -16.97 11.80
N ASP A 15 12.71 -16.19 12.30
CA ASP A 15 12.56 -15.47 13.56
C ASP A 15 11.54 -14.34 13.48
N ALA A 16 11.45 -13.67 12.32
CA ALA A 16 10.43 -12.64 12.06
C ALA A 16 9.03 -13.24 12.04
N GLU A 17 8.82 -14.37 11.35
CA GLU A 17 7.54 -15.10 11.38
C GLU A 17 7.15 -15.52 12.80
N LYS A 18 8.09 -16.13 13.54
CA LYS A 18 7.84 -16.58 14.91
C LYS A 18 7.48 -15.41 15.82
N ALA A 19 8.23 -14.32 15.75
CA ALA A 19 7.96 -13.13 16.54
C ALA A 19 6.61 -12.49 16.18
N ALA A 20 6.20 -12.48 14.89
CA ALA A 20 4.91 -12.00 14.47
C ALA A 20 3.76 -12.85 15.07
N ARG A 21 3.88 -14.17 15.07
CA ARG A 21 2.89 -15.09 15.70
C ARG A 21 2.81 -14.85 17.22
N GLU A 22 3.95 -14.79 17.92
CA GLU A 22 4.01 -14.53 19.37
C GLU A 22 3.30 -13.21 19.73
N ILE A 23 3.42 -12.19 18.88
CA ILE A 23 2.76 -10.89 19.07
C ILE A 23 1.24 -10.99 18.88
N LEU A 24 0.77 -11.73 17.88
CA LEU A 24 -0.65 -11.97 17.66
C LEU A 24 -1.29 -12.76 18.80
N ASP A 25 -0.58 -13.75 19.35
CA ASP A 25 -1.05 -14.60 20.45
C ASP A 25 -1.31 -13.79 21.74
N ILE A 26 -0.58 -12.71 21.96
CA ILE A 26 -0.79 -11.81 23.09
C ILE A 26 -1.79 -10.68 22.80
N GLY A 27 -2.44 -10.70 21.62
CA GLY A 27 -3.56 -9.84 21.28
C GLY A 27 -3.19 -8.41 20.88
N ILE A 28 -1.94 -8.16 20.43
CA ILE A 28 -1.55 -6.84 19.93
C ILE A 28 -2.14 -6.65 18.52
N ASP A 29 -2.60 -5.43 18.25
CA ASP A 29 -3.19 -5.06 16.96
C ASP A 29 -2.15 -5.20 15.83
N PRO A 30 -2.44 -6.05 14.80
CA PRO A 30 -1.53 -6.25 13.67
C PRO A 30 -1.21 -4.96 12.90
N MET A 31 -2.16 -4.02 12.81
CA MET A 31 -1.93 -2.73 12.14
C MET A 31 -0.93 -1.88 12.89
N GLU A 32 -1.06 -1.80 14.21
CA GLU A 32 -0.09 -1.10 15.06
C GLU A 32 1.32 -1.67 14.88
N VAL A 33 1.45 -3.00 14.77
CA VAL A 33 2.74 -3.67 14.56
C VAL A 33 3.36 -3.28 13.22
N LEU A 34 2.57 -3.29 12.14
CA LEU A 34 3.03 -2.90 10.81
C LEU A 34 3.50 -1.44 10.78
N GLU A 35 2.66 -0.51 11.22
CA GLU A 35 2.92 0.92 11.09
C GLU A 35 4.01 1.43 12.05
N LYS A 36 3.94 1.04 13.32
CA LYS A 36 4.86 1.56 14.34
C LYS A 36 6.17 0.80 14.47
N HIS A 37 6.25 -0.42 13.93
CA HIS A 37 7.43 -1.26 14.12
C HIS A 37 8.06 -1.77 12.83
N LEU A 38 7.29 -2.32 11.90
CA LEU A 38 7.84 -2.96 10.70
C LEU A 38 8.22 -1.95 9.60
N PHE A 39 7.36 -0.98 9.29
CA PHE A 39 7.71 0.06 8.33
C PHE A 39 8.91 0.90 8.77
N PRO A 40 9.00 1.35 10.05
CA PRO A 40 10.21 2.01 10.54
C PRO A 40 11.46 1.11 10.53
N ALA A 41 11.31 -0.21 10.73
CA ALA A 41 12.44 -1.15 10.60
C ALA A 41 12.99 -1.17 9.17
N MET A 42 12.11 -1.29 8.16
CA MET A 42 12.52 -1.27 6.76
C MET A 42 13.09 0.09 6.33
N LYS A 43 12.56 1.20 6.85
CA LYS A 43 13.17 2.52 6.63
C LYS A 43 14.63 2.56 7.13
N SER A 44 14.88 2.02 8.33
CA SER A 44 16.25 1.92 8.86
C SER A 44 17.15 1.03 8.01
N VAL A 45 16.61 -0.05 7.43
CA VAL A 45 17.36 -0.91 6.47
C VAL A 45 17.72 -0.12 5.21
N GLY A 46 16.78 0.66 4.67
CA GLY A 46 17.05 1.54 3.52
C GLY A 46 18.14 2.57 3.80
N GLU A 47 18.10 3.25 4.95
CA GLU A 47 19.11 4.20 5.39
C GLU A 47 20.52 3.55 5.50
N LYS A 48 20.59 2.33 6.04
CA LYS A 48 21.85 1.56 6.14
C LYS A 48 22.39 1.15 4.76
N PHE A 49 21.51 0.84 3.81
CA PHE A 49 21.88 0.55 2.44
C PHE A 49 22.43 1.82 1.74
N GLU A 50 21.77 2.96 1.88
CA GLU A 50 22.21 4.23 1.31
C GLU A 50 23.58 4.69 1.85
N THR A 51 23.85 4.43 3.15
CA THR A 51 25.14 4.76 3.77
C THR A 51 26.23 3.73 3.50
N GLY A 52 25.93 2.63 2.81
CA GLY A 52 26.88 1.56 2.53
C GLY A 52 27.20 0.66 3.73
N GLU A 53 26.44 0.77 4.83
CA GLU A 53 26.53 -0.17 5.96
C GLU A 53 25.94 -1.53 5.58
N TYR A 54 24.85 -1.55 4.78
CA TYR A 54 24.23 -2.73 4.21
C TYR A 54 24.48 -2.83 2.71
N PHE A 55 24.59 -4.08 2.22
CA PHE A 55 24.68 -4.41 0.81
C PHE A 55 23.35 -4.92 0.28
N LEU A 56 23.27 -5.16 -1.03
CA LEU A 56 22.05 -5.62 -1.69
C LEU A 56 21.49 -6.93 -1.07
N THR A 57 22.37 -7.83 -0.66
CA THR A 57 21.98 -9.08 0.00
C THR A 57 21.29 -8.85 1.34
N ASP A 58 21.77 -7.87 2.13
CA ASP A 58 21.17 -7.53 3.42
C ASP A 58 19.80 -6.91 3.22
N LEU A 59 19.66 -6.00 2.23
CA LEU A 59 18.39 -5.38 1.86
C LEU A 59 17.38 -6.43 1.39
N MET A 60 17.80 -7.39 0.56
CA MET A 60 16.94 -8.48 0.07
C MET A 60 16.47 -9.39 1.22
N SER A 61 17.39 -9.82 2.09
CA SER A 61 17.05 -10.66 3.25
C SER A 61 16.09 -9.95 4.21
N ALA A 62 16.32 -8.66 4.46
CA ALA A 62 15.41 -7.85 5.29
C ALA A 62 14.02 -7.73 4.64
N ALA A 63 13.95 -7.54 3.32
CA ALA A 63 12.68 -7.50 2.59
C ALA A 63 11.92 -8.84 2.65
N ASP A 64 12.62 -9.96 2.57
CA ASP A 64 12.00 -11.29 2.69
C ASP A 64 11.47 -11.53 4.12
N ALA A 65 12.24 -11.17 5.15
CA ALA A 65 11.80 -11.22 6.54
C ALA A 65 10.59 -10.30 6.80
N MET A 66 10.57 -9.10 6.21
CA MET A 66 9.44 -8.18 6.25
C MET A 66 8.19 -8.77 5.62
N LYS A 67 8.29 -9.38 4.41
CA LYS A 67 7.16 -10.02 3.72
C LYS A 67 6.60 -11.19 4.54
N ALA A 68 7.48 -12.03 5.12
CA ALA A 68 7.08 -13.15 5.93
C ALA A 68 6.29 -12.71 7.17
N ALA A 69 6.80 -11.73 7.92
CA ALA A 69 6.10 -11.16 9.07
C ALA A 69 4.77 -10.50 8.66
N SER A 70 4.75 -9.70 7.60
CA SER A 70 3.55 -9.01 7.11
C SER A 70 2.46 -9.99 6.69
N ARG A 71 2.81 -11.12 6.05
CA ARG A 71 1.86 -12.19 5.69
C ARG A 71 1.13 -12.74 6.91
N ILE A 72 1.85 -12.97 8.01
CA ILE A 72 1.26 -13.47 9.28
C ILE A 72 0.30 -12.43 9.87
N LEU A 73 0.73 -11.16 9.93
CA LEU A 73 -0.08 -10.08 10.50
C LEU A 73 -1.35 -9.81 9.67
N THR A 74 -1.23 -9.74 8.33
CA THR A 74 -2.37 -9.47 7.44
C THR A 74 -3.36 -10.63 7.39
N SER A 75 -2.93 -11.90 7.53
CA SER A 75 -3.86 -13.03 7.63
C SER A 75 -4.78 -12.90 8.85
N ARG A 76 -4.28 -12.39 9.97
CA ARG A 76 -5.07 -12.16 11.18
C ARG A 76 -6.09 -11.03 11.00
N ILE A 77 -5.72 -9.97 10.27
CA ILE A 77 -6.66 -8.89 9.92
C ILE A 77 -7.83 -9.46 9.09
N LYS A 78 -7.56 -10.31 8.10
CA LYS A 78 -8.58 -10.99 7.29
C LYS A 78 -9.52 -11.85 8.13
N GLU A 79 -8.96 -12.67 9.02
CA GLU A 79 -9.75 -13.54 9.92
C GLU A 79 -10.63 -12.72 10.87
N ALA A 80 -10.12 -11.64 11.44
CA ALA A 80 -10.87 -10.76 12.35
C ALA A 80 -12.00 -10.00 11.62
N SER A 81 -11.83 -9.72 10.33
CA SER A 81 -12.80 -9.03 9.46
C SER A 81 -13.89 -9.96 8.92
N GLY A 82 -13.78 -11.27 9.11
CA GLY A 82 -14.67 -12.33 8.56
C GLY A 82 -16.09 -12.38 9.10
N ARG A 83 -16.65 -11.26 9.58
CA ARG A 83 -18.08 -11.14 9.86
C ARG A 83 -18.86 -10.95 8.58
N GLU A 84 -19.94 -11.74 8.43
CA GLU A 84 -20.89 -11.72 7.32
C GLU A 84 -21.09 -10.34 6.69
N MET A 85 -20.65 -10.25 5.44
CA MET A 85 -20.81 -9.05 4.62
C MET A 85 -22.19 -9.09 3.96
N THR A 86 -23.22 -8.64 4.67
CA THR A 86 -24.45 -8.18 4.01
C THR A 86 -24.13 -6.82 3.38
N ARG A 87 -23.89 -6.80 2.07
CA ARG A 87 -23.25 -5.65 1.42
C ARG A 87 -24.14 -4.96 0.41
N THR A 88 -24.44 -3.72 0.71
CA THR A 88 -24.45 -2.67 -0.30
C THR A 88 -22.97 -2.39 -0.64
N LYS A 89 -22.55 -2.59 -1.90
CA LYS A 89 -21.21 -2.26 -2.36
C LYS A 89 -20.99 -0.77 -2.20
N THR A 90 -19.96 -0.36 -1.47
CA THR A 90 -19.65 1.06 -1.23
C THR A 90 -19.12 1.72 -2.50
N GLY A 91 -18.33 1.01 -3.31
CA GLY A 91 -17.75 1.47 -4.57
C GLY A 91 -16.71 0.48 -5.09
N ARG A 92 -16.29 0.66 -6.37
CA ARG A 92 -15.21 -0.12 -7.01
C ARG A 92 -13.92 0.69 -7.00
N VAL A 93 -12.87 0.09 -6.48
CA VAL A 93 -11.53 0.69 -6.45
C VAL A 93 -10.59 -0.13 -7.33
N LEU A 94 -10.03 0.49 -8.35
CA LEU A 94 -8.87 -0.03 -9.04
C LEU A 94 -7.62 0.46 -8.31
N ILE A 95 -6.74 -0.45 -7.91
CA ILE A 95 -5.51 -0.11 -7.21
C ILE A 95 -4.30 -0.78 -7.86
N GLY A 96 -3.17 -0.10 -7.86
CA GLY A 96 -1.92 -0.65 -8.38
C GLY A 96 -0.71 0.14 -7.92
N THR A 97 0.47 -0.46 -8.01
CA THR A 97 1.74 0.22 -7.86
C THR A 97 2.24 0.66 -9.22
N VAL A 98 2.60 1.94 -9.33
CA VAL A 98 2.96 2.59 -10.61
C VAL A 98 4.18 2.00 -11.27
N SER A 99 4.39 2.33 -12.55
CA SER A 99 5.50 1.85 -13.37
C SER A 99 6.87 2.11 -12.73
N GLY A 100 7.75 1.11 -12.81
CA GLY A 100 9.09 1.13 -12.22
C GLY A 100 9.13 0.83 -10.71
N ASP A 101 7.97 0.67 -10.05
CA ASP A 101 7.90 0.38 -8.62
C ASP A 101 7.37 -1.03 -8.34
N ILE A 102 8.15 -1.80 -7.56
CA ILE A 102 7.82 -3.20 -7.24
C ILE A 102 7.35 -3.40 -5.80
N HIS A 103 7.15 -2.32 -5.05
CA HIS A 103 6.73 -2.37 -3.66
C HIS A 103 5.21 -2.47 -3.56
N ASP A 104 4.70 -3.49 -2.87
CA ASP A 104 3.28 -3.78 -2.80
C ASP A 104 2.72 -3.99 -1.38
N ILE A 105 3.57 -4.09 -0.35
CA ILE A 105 3.11 -4.39 1.02
C ILE A 105 2.12 -3.32 1.51
N GLY A 106 2.46 -2.05 1.42
CA GLY A 106 1.58 -0.96 1.84
C GLY A 106 0.28 -0.91 1.03
N LYS A 107 0.38 -1.04 -0.30
CA LYS A 107 -0.77 -1.14 -1.21
C LYS A 107 -1.70 -2.31 -0.84
N ASN A 108 -1.15 -3.49 -0.55
CA ASN A 108 -1.93 -4.66 -0.20
C ASN A 108 -2.69 -4.49 1.12
N ILE A 109 -2.11 -3.75 2.08
CA ILE A 109 -2.80 -3.39 3.32
C ILE A 109 -3.95 -2.42 3.05
N VAL A 110 -3.73 -1.39 2.23
CA VAL A 110 -4.79 -0.46 1.80
C VAL A 110 -5.92 -1.23 1.11
N SER A 111 -5.59 -2.11 0.16
CA SER A 111 -6.56 -2.98 -0.54
C SER A 111 -7.41 -3.78 0.45
N LEU A 112 -6.75 -4.42 1.42
CA LEU A 112 -7.43 -5.22 2.44
C LEU A 112 -8.38 -4.38 3.29
N LEU A 113 -7.93 -3.20 3.77
CA LEU A 113 -8.78 -2.35 4.60
C LEU A 113 -9.96 -1.76 3.81
N LEU A 114 -9.76 -1.39 2.56
CA LEU A 114 -10.86 -0.98 1.68
C LEU A 114 -11.87 -2.13 1.48
N GLU A 115 -11.39 -3.36 1.22
CA GLU A 115 -12.23 -4.54 1.04
C GLU A 115 -13.10 -4.81 2.28
N VAL A 116 -12.52 -4.80 3.50
CA VAL A 116 -13.27 -5.02 4.75
C VAL A 116 -14.25 -3.88 5.07
N ASN A 117 -14.04 -2.70 4.50
CA ASN A 117 -14.96 -1.55 4.61
C ASN A 117 -15.99 -1.46 3.46
N GLY A 118 -16.12 -2.51 2.64
CA GLY A 118 -17.22 -2.65 1.69
C GLY A 118 -16.89 -2.31 0.24
N PHE A 119 -15.67 -1.91 -0.06
CA PHE A 119 -15.25 -1.66 -1.44
C PHE A 119 -15.01 -2.97 -2.20
N GLU A 120 -15.31 -2.96 -3.50
CA GLU A 120 -14.88 -4.00 -4.43
C GLU A 120 -13.50 -3.63 -4.96
N ILE A 121 -12.50 -4.48 -4.72
CA ILE A 121 -11.11 -4.20 -5.06
C ILE A 121 -10.69 -4.94 -6.33
N HIS A 122 -10.14 -4.18 -7.28
CA HIS A 122 -9.46 -4.68 -8.47
C HIS A 122 -7.99 -4.29 -8.41
N ASP A 123 -7.15 -5.25 -8.02
CA ASP A 123 -5.72 -5.02 -7.85
C ASP A 123 -4.95 -5.36 -9.14
N LEU A 124 -4.28 -4.37 -9.72
CA LEU A 124 -3.41 -4.52 -10.90
C LEU A 124 -2.03 -5.09 -10.59
N GLY A 125 -1.69 -5.23 -9.31
CA GLY A 125 -0.37 -5.64 -8.87
C GLY A 125 0.62 -4.47 -8.81
N LYS A 126 1.82 -4.69 -9.29
CA LYS A 126 2.96 -3.76 -9.24
C LYS A 126 3.60 -3.58 -10.61
N ASP A 127 4.40 -2.51 -10.74
CA ASP A 127 5.04 -2.14 -12.01
C ASP A 127 4.00 -2.02 -13.14
N VAL A 128 2.95 -1.24 -12.88
CA VAL A 128 1.80 -1.12 -13.77
C VAL A 128 1.99 0.09 -14.67
N ASP A 129 1.90 -0.13 -15.98
CA ASP A 129 1.92 0.92 -17.00
C ASP A 129 0.79 1.92 -16.81
N SER A 130 1.07 3.21 -17.06
CA SER A 130 0.14 4.31 -16.83
C SER A 130 -1.16 4.18 -17.65
N MET A 131 -1.07 3.71 -18.91
CA MET A 131 -2.26 3.47 -19.75
C MET A 131 -3.14 2.36 -19.20
N LYS A 132 -2.55 1.32 -18.62
CA LYS A 132 -3.29 0.18 -18.08
C LYS A 132 -4.20 0.58 -16.91
N PHE A 133 -3.81 1.57 -16.10
CA PHE A 133 -4.70 2.13 -15.08
C PHE A 133 -5.96 2.71 -15.71
N ILE A 134 -5.82 3.48 -16.79
CA ILE A 134 -6.93 4.17 -17.45
C ILE A 134 -7.86 3.17 -18.15
N GLU A 135 -7.28 2.25 -18.94
CA GLU A 135 -8.02 1.23 -19.66
C GLU A 135 -8.82 0.36 -18.70
N ARG A 136 -8.16 -0.14 -17.67
CA ARG A 136 -8.79 -1.05 -16.72
C ARG A 136 -9.83 -0.36 -15.84
N SER A 137 -9.60 0.89 -15.43
CA SER A 137 -10.62 1.69 -14.73
C SER A 137 -11.87 1.87 -15.55
N SER A 138 -11.71 2.13 -16.86
CA SER A 138 -12.85 2.27 -17.78
C SER A 138 -13.59 0.94 -18.00
N GLU A 139 -12.88 -0.18 -18.12
CA GLU A 139 -13.47 -1.51 -18.34
C GLU A 139 -14.36 -1.97 -17.17
N ILE A 140 -13.97 -1.64 -15.95
CA ILE A 140 -14.70 -2.09 -14.76
C ILE A 140 -15.63 -1.03 -14.20
N ASP A 141 -15.76 0.14 -14.83
CA ASP A 141 -16.42 1.32 -14.28
C ASP A 141 -15.95 1.60 -12.84
N ALA A 142 -14.64 1.81 -12.65
CA ALA A 142 -14.07 2.10 -11.34
C ALA A 142 -14.54 3.47 -10.84
N ASP A 143 -14.98 3.52 -9.58
CA ASP A 143 -15.31 4.78 -8.91
C ASP A 143 -14.01 5.50 -8.47
N ILE A 144 -13.01 4.73 -8.03
CA ILE A 144 -11.72 5.25 -7.56
C ILE A 144 -10.58 4.53 -8.29
N MET A 145 -9.60 5.32 -8.75
CA MET A 145 -8.29 4.87 -9.21
C MET A 145 -7.24 5.21 -8.14
N ALA A 146 -6.65 4.21 -7.51
CA ALA A 146 -5.67 4.38 -6.44
C ALA A 146 -4.26 4.03 -6.91
N LEU A 147 -3.35 5.00 -6.86
CA LEU A 147 -1.98 4.91 -7.38
C LEU A 147 -0.98 4.88 -6.21
N SER A 148 -0.23 3.80 -6.09
CA SER A 148 0.81 3.62 -5.05
C SER A 148 2.21 3.83 -5.62
N ALA A 149 3.06 4.60 -4.92
CA ALA A 149 4.48 4.73 -5.20
C ALA A 149 5.29 4.75 -3.89
N LEU A 150 6.37 3.95 -3.80
CA LEU A 150 7.18 3.91 -2.58
C LEU A 150 8.51 4.67 -2.72
N MET A 151 8.99 4.92 -3.92
CA MET A 151 10.27 5.59 -4.15
C MET A 151 10.07 7.01 -4.71
N THR A 152 10.99 7.90 -4.36
CA THR A 152 11.01 9.26 -4.94
C THR A 152 11.20 9.25 -6.45
N THR A 153 11.91 8.24 -6.97
CA THR A 153 12.16 8.01 -8.40
C THR A 153 10.94 7.51 -9.15
N THR A 154 10.00 6.82 -8.50
CA THR A 154 8.78 6.26 -9.11
C THR A 154 7.55 7.14 -8.88
N LYS A 155 7.59 8.04 -7.90
CA LYS A 155 6.51 9.01 -7.65
C LYS A 155 6.06 9.80 -8.90
N PRO A 156 6.94 10.23 -9.82
CA PRO A 156 6.52 10.92 -11.05
C PRO A 156 5.56 10.12 -11.95
N ALA A 157 5.57 8.78 -11.88
CA ALA A 157 4.64 7.97 -12.65
C ALA A 157 3.16 8.16 -12.21
N GLN A 158 2.89 8.59 -10.97
CA GLN A 158 1.54 9.02 -10.57
C GLN A 158 1.10 10.24 -11.38
N LYS A 159 2.00 11.21 -11.59
CA LYS A 159 1.71 12.39 -12.42
C LYS A 159 1.49 12.01 -13.88
N GLU A 160 2.24 11.06 -14.41
CA GLU A 160 2.06 10.57 -15.77
C GLU A 160 0.63 10.05 -16.02
N VAL A 161 0.07 9.29 -15.08
CA VAL A 161 -1.34 8.85 -15.18
C VAL A 161 -2.27 10.06 -15.22
N MET A 162 -2.05 11.08 -14.39
CA MET A 162 -2.87 12.30 -14.37
C MET A 162 -2.75 13.09 -15.67
N ASP A 163 -1.54 13.22 -16.22
CA ASP A 163 -1.31 13.91 -17.49
C ASP A 163 -2.03 13.18 -18.63
N LEU A 164 -1.95 11.85 -18.70
CA LEU A 164 -2.67 11.05 -19.70
C LEU A 164 -4.19 11.20 -19.59
N LEU A 165 -4.75 11.18 -18.37
CA LEU A 165 -6.18 11.41 -18.15
C LEU A 165 -6.63 12.76 -18.70
N ASN A 166 -5.82 13.82 -18.50
CA ASN A 166 -6.08 15.17 -19.01
C ASN A 166 -5.96 15.21 -20.54
N GLU A 167 -4.91 14.64 -21.12
CA GLU A 167 -4.69 14.59 -22.57
C GLU A 167 -5.82 13.84 -23.31
N MET A 168 -6.34 12.77 -22.69
CA MET A 168 -7.46 12.00 -23.22
C MET A 168 -8.84 12.67 -22.98
N GLY A 169 -8.90 13.77 -22.21
CA GLY A 169 -10.17 14.41 -21.84
C GLY A 169 -11.06 13.54 -20.94
N THR A 170 -10.47 12.64 -20.18
CA THR A 170 -11.19 11.67 -19.32
C THR A 170 -10.97 11.90 -17.83
N ARG A 171 -10.23 12.94 -17.44
CA ARG A 171 -9.89 13.23 -16.02
C ARG A 171 -11.12 13.25 -15.11
N GLU A 172 -12.19 13.89 -15.55
CA GLU A 172 -13.43 14.05 -14.79
C GLU A 172 -14.24 12.76 -14.60
N LYS A 173 -13.84 11.67 -15.25
CA LYS A 173 -14.54 10.38 -15.14
C LYS A 173 -14.15 9.57 -13.92
N PHE A 174 -12.99 9.88 -13.33
CA PHE A 174 -12.41 9.07 -12.27
C PHE A 174 -12.04 9.92 -11.07
N VAL A 175 -12.36 9.43 -9.89
CA VAL A 175 -11.75 9.91 -8.64
C VAL A 175 -10.37 9.27 -8.53
N VAL A 176 -9.31 10.07 -8.42
CA VAL A 176 -7.94 9.58 -8.34
C VAL A 176 -7.36 9.83 -6.96
N MET A 177 -6.93 8.76 -6.31
CA MET A 177 -6.22 8.82 -5.03
C MET A 177 -4.77 8.43 -5.22
N VAL A 178 -3.87 9.10 -4.52
CA VAL A 178 -2.45 8.78 -4.50
C VAL A 178 -1.96 8.50 -3.08
N GLY A 179 -0.98 7.62 -2.96
CA GLY A 179 -0.37 7.27 -1.67
C GLY A 179 1.01 6.65 -1.85
N GLY A 180 1.65 6.41 -0.70
CA GLY A 180 2.99 5.85 -0.58
C GLY A 180 3.98 6.82 0.04
N ALA A 181 5.08 6.29 0.60
CA ALA A 181 5.99 7.02 1.48
C ALA A 181 6.54 8.37 0.96
N PRO A 182 6.84 8.57 -0.35
CA PRO A 182 7.35 9.85 -0.85
C PRO A 182 6.24 10.84 -1.22
N THR A 183 4.96 10.48 -1.02
CA THR A 183 3.82 11.32 -1.38
C THR A 183 3.39 12.21 -0.22
N SER A 184 2.69 13.29 -0.53
CA SER A 184 2.11 14.20 0.44
C SER A 184 0.82 14.80 -0.10
N LYS A 185 0.08 15.52 0.73
CA LYS A 185 -1.11 16.25 0.32
C LYS A 185 -0.78 17.29 -0.76
N GLU A 186 0.32 18.02 -0.59
CA GLU A 186 0.80 19.02 -1.56
C GLU A 186 1.15 18.37 -2.90
N TRP A 187 1.70 17.15 -2.88
CA TRP A 187 1.96 16.41 -4.10
C TRP A 187 0.66 16.04 -4.82
N ALA A 188 -0.34 15.52 -4.11
CA ALA A 188 -1.65 15.21 -4.69
C ALA A 188 -2.28 16.44 -5.32
N GLU A 189 -2.29 17.58 -4.61
CA GLU A 189 -2.79 18.86 -5.12
C GLU A 189 -2.00 19.32 -6.35
N GLN A 190 -0.68 19.20 -6.33
CA GLN A 190 0.21 19.60 -7.45
C GLN A 190 -0.09 18.84 -8.74
N ILE A 191 -0.37 17.53 -8.63
CA ILE A 191 -0.66 16.71 -9.81
C ILE A 191 -2.15 16.68 -10.19
N GLY A 192 -3.01 17.29 -9.37
CA GLY A 192 -4.45 17.33 -9.59
C GLY A 192 -5.17 16.04 -9.21
N ALA A 193 -4.64 15.25 -8.27
CA ALA A 193 -5.35 14.11 -7.69
C ALA A 193 -6.41 14.58 -6.69
N ASP A 194 -7.47 13.79 -6.52
CA ASP A 194 -8.62 14.12 -5.67
C ASP A 194 -8.39 13.80 -4.20
N GLY A 195 -7.51 12.84 -3.92
CA GLY A 195 -7.22 12.41 -2.56
C GLY A 195 -5.79 11.93 -2.33
N TRP A 196 -5.39 12.06 -1.07
CA TRP A 196 -4.14 11.51 -0.54
C TRP A 196 -4.35 10.92 0.84
N ALA A 197 -3.62 9.88 1.14
CA ALA A 197 -3.62 9.25 2.45
C ALA A 197 -2.21 8.89 2.89
N GLU A 198 -1.88 9.22 4.14
CA GLU A 198 -0.61 8.89 4.78
C GLU A 198 -0.60 7.46 5.29
N THR A 199 -1.75 6.98 5.82
CA THR A 199 -1.91 5.64 6.38
C THR A 199 -3.03 4.87 5.68
N ALA A 200 -3.06 3.56 5.90
CA ALA A 200 -4.06 2.70 5.27
C ALA A 200 -5.48 2.96 5.83
N GLU A 201 -5.61 3.30 7.13
CA GLU A 201 -6.89 3.69 7.72
C GLU A 201 -7.37 5.04 7.17
N GLN A 202 -6.44 5.98 6.96
CA GLN A 202 -6.79 7.26 6.35
C GLN A 202 -7.26 7.06 4.90
N ALA A 203 -6.66 6.12 4.16
CA ALA A 203 -7.07 5.81 2.80
C ALA A 203 -8.54 5.37 2.73
N VAL A 204 -9.01 4.57 3.69
CA VAL A 204 -10.42 4.19 3.78
C VAL A 204 -11.33 5.40 3.99
N ARG A 205 -10.98 6.29 4.94
CA ARG A 205 -11.77 7.49 5.21
C ARG A 205 -11.85 8.40 3.99
N VAL A 206 -10.71 8.67 3.36
CA VAL A 206 -10.64 9.51 2.15
C VAL A 206 -11.45 8.88 1.01
N ALA A 207 -11.35 7.57 0.79
CA ALA A 207 -12.13 6.88 -0.23
C ALA A 207 -13.64 7.00 0.02
N GLN A 208 -14.09 6.89 1.28
CA GLN A 208 -15.50 7.06 1.65
C GLN A 208 -15.98 8.48 1.43
N GLU A 209 -15.17 9.48 1.75
CA GLU A 209 -15.51 10.90 1.57
C GLU A 209 -15.62 11.29 0.08
N LEU A 210 -14.81 10.69 -0.78
CA LEU A 210 -14.73 11.04 -2.21
C LEU A 210 -15.86 10.44 -3.07
N ILE A 211 -16.56 9.40 -2.60
CA ILE A 211 -17.65 8.78 -3.37
C ILE A 211 -19.05 9.10 -2.82
N HIS A 212 -19.12 9.94 -1.79
CA HIS A 212 -20.36 10.45 -1.19
C HIS A 212 -20.47 11.96 -1.38
#